data_0f695f418861964eac64ca9c2632fe26
#
_entry.id   0f695f418861964eac64ca9c2632fe26
#
_cell.length_a   1.000
_cell.length_b   1.000
_cell.length_c   1.000
_cell.angle_alpha   90.00
_cell.angle_beta   90.00
_cell.angle_gamma   90.00
#
_symmetry.space_group_name_H-M   'P 1'
#
loop_
_entity.id
_entity.type
_entity.pdbx_description
1 polymer ?
#
loop_
_entity_poly.entity_id
_entity_poly.type
_entity_poly.pdbx_seq_one_letter_code
_entity_poly.pdbx_strand_id
1 'polypeptide(L)'
;MARFGRLRLLAAVLLWAGCAVHSAEQVLGEAYPARVSRVHDGDTLWVQPLDGGRQRKLRIDGIDAPEICQSGGLVARDALRLRVMDRVVLVKERSLDRYGRPLAKVQLGREDVAGWLVEHGLAWSYRWRDDPGPYADQESAARTLGLGVFAEPQPEVPGDFRKRHGPCVSR
;
A
#
# COMPACT_ATOMS: atom_id res chain seq x y z
N MET A 1 -85.17 -12.13 5.90
CA MET A 1 -84.28 -12.64 4.87
C MET A 1 -83.07 -11.72 4.77
N ALA A 2 -81.99 -12.08 5.39
CA ALA A 2 -80.74 -11.25 5.47
C ALA A 2 -79.71 -11.80 4.45
N ARG A 3 -79.28 -10.90 3.56
CA ARG A 3 -78.20 -11.21 2.61
C ARG A 3 -76.85 -10.75 3.20
N PHE A 4 -75.94 -11.65 3.53
CA PHE A 4 -74.59 -11.40 3.92
C PHE A 4 -73.75 -11.10 2.67
N GLY A 5 -73.22 -9.86 2.58
CA GLY A 5 -72.23 -9.45 1.60
C GLY A 5 -70.84 -9.88 2.06
N ARG A 6 -70.13 -10.69 1.22
CA ARG A 6 -68.74 -11.09 1.48
C ARG A 6 -67.79 -9.98 1.07
N LEU A 7 -67.14 -9.35 2.05
CA LEU A 7 -66.07 -8.40 1.82
C LEU A 7 -64.78 -9.17 1.47
N ARG A 8 -64.28 -9.02 0.28
CA ARG A 8 -62.98 -9.59 -0.16
C ARG A 8 -61.88 -8.59 0.17
N LEU A 9 -61.07 -8.92 1.22
CA LEU A 9 -59.82 -8.23 1.48
C LEU A 9 -58.75 -8.65 0.47
N LEU A 10 -58.34 -7.72 -0.38
CA LEU A 10 -57.17 -7.83 -1.23
C LEU A 10 -55.93 -7.44 -0.39
N ALA A 11 -55.16 -8.43 -0.03
CA ALA A 11 -53.86 -8.22 0.60
C ALA A 11 -52.82 -7.85 -0.50
N ALA A 12 -52.41 -6.59 -0.52
CA ALA A 12 -51.30 -6.14 -1.36
C ALA A 12 -49.98 -6.56 -0.72
N VAL A 13 -49.31 -7.53 -1.31
CA VAL A 13 -47.94 -7.94 -0.93
C VAL A 13 -46.97 -6.97 -1.58
N LEU A 14 -46.43 -6.03 -0.82
CA LEU A 14 -45.32 -5.16 -1.22
C LEU A 14 -44.00 -5.97 -1.15
N LEU A 15 -43.54 -6.39 -2.33
CA LEU A 15 -42.20 -6.94 -2.50
C LEU A 15 -41.17 -5.82 -2.39
N TRP A 16 -40.53 -5.69 -1.21
CA TRP A 16 -39.34 -4.88 -1.02
C TRP A 16 -38.16 -5.64 -1.66
N ALA A 17 -37.75 -5.22 -2.86
CA ALA A 17 -36.47 -5.62 -3.45
C ALA A 17 -35.35 -4.87 -2.69
N GLY A 18 -34.85 -5.47 -1.63
CA GLY A 18 -33.66 -4.99 -0.93
C GLY A 18 -32.46 -5.13 -1.86
N CYS A 19 -31.97 -4.02 -2.43
CA CYS A 19 -30.64 -3.95 -3.01
C CYS A 19 -29.63 -4.18 -1.88
N ALA A 20 -29.14 -5.40 -1.74
CA ALA A 20 -28.00 -5.72 -0.91
C ALA A 20 -26.77 -5.08 -1.55
N VAL A 21 -26.36 -3.90 -1.06
CA VAL A 21 -25.03 -3.33 -1.32
C VAL A 21 -24.04 -4.25 -0.65
N HIS A 22 -23.49 -5.20 -1.40
CA HIS A 22 -22.32 -5.96 -0.97
C HIS A 22 -21.13 -5.00 -0.94
N SER A 23 -20.88 -4.40 0.21
CA SER A 23 -19.55 -3.85 0.50
C SER A 23 -18.63 -5.06 0.57
N ALA A 24 -17.83 -5.29 -0.47
CA ALA A 24 -16.76 -6.27 -0.42
C ALA A 24 -15.77 -5.81 0.66
N GLU A 25 -15.92 -6.33 1.88
CA GLU A 25 -14.96 -6.21 2.96
C GLU A 25 -13.74 -7.02 2.53
N GLN A 26 -12.69 -6.32 2.06
CA GLN A 26 -11.47 -6.99 1.60
C GLN A 26 -10.81 -7.67 2.80
N VAL A 27 -10.84 -9.00 2.80
CA VAL A 27 -10.20 -9.82 3.80
C VAL A 27 -8.69 -9.61 3.73
N LEU A 28 -8.07 -9.17 4.84
CA LEU A 28 -6.62 -9.13 4.96
C LEU A 28 -6.02 -10.48 4.55
N GLY A 29 -5.13 -10.47 3.54
CA GLY A 29 -4.43 -11.67 3.07
C GLY A 29 -4.79 -12.15 1.66
N GLU A 30 -5.93 -11.75 1.08
CA GLU A 30 -6.22 -12.03 -0.33
C GLU A 30 -5.54 -10.97 -1.23
N ALA A 31 -4.94 -11.42 -2.34
CA ALA A 31 -4.29 -10.52 -3.28
C ALA A 31 -5.30 -10.01 -4.31
N TYR A 32 -5.26 -8.71 -4.60
CA TYR A 32 -6.17 -8.08 -5.55
C TYR A 32 -5.43 -7.16 -6.53
N PRO A 33 -5.92 -7.04 -7.77
CA PRO A 33 -5.37 -6.11 -8.75
C PRO A 33 -5.86 -4.68 -8.45
N ALA A 34 -4.93 -3.72 -8.53
CA ALA A 34 -5.24 -2.31 -8.33
C ALA A 34 -4.38 -1.41 -9.22
N ARG A 35 -4.91 -0.26 -9.61
CA ARG A 35 -4.17 0.76 -10.35
C ARG A 35 -3.52 1.74 -9.38
N VAL A 36 -2.22 1.98 -9.54
CA VAL A 36 -1.53 3.03 -8.77
C VAL A 36 -1.99 4.40 -9.25
N SER A 37 -2.54 5.20 -8.36
CA SER A 37 -3.10 6.52 -8.67
C SER A 37 -2.25 7.69 -8.14
N ARG A 38 -1.37 7.42 -7.17
CA ARG A 38 -0.45 8.41 -6.59
C ARG A 38 0.71 7.72 -5.88
N VAL A 39 1.91 8.29 -5.97
CA VAL A 39 3.05 7.97 -5.12
C VAL A 39 3.31 9.15 -4.20
N HIS A 40 3.39 8.88 -2.88
CA HIS A 40 3.56 9.92 -1.86
C HIS A 40 5.04 10.13 -1.52
N ASP A 41 5.74 9.05 -1.26
CA ASP A 41 7.17 8.97 -0.95
C ASP A 41 7.75 7.65 -1.49
N GLY A 42 8.98 7.28 -1.07
CA GLY A 42 9.68 6.10 -1.58
C GLY A 42 9.08 4.75 -1.16
N ASP A 43 8.14 4.71 -0.22
CA ASP A 43 7.50 3.47 0.25
C ASP A 43 5.99 3.57 0.47
N THR A 44 5.38 4.70 0.11
CA THR A 44 3.96 4.95 0.33
C THR A 44 3.27 5.36 -0.96
N LEU A 45 2.22 4.65 -1.34
CA LEU A 45 1.45 4.90 -2.55
C LEU A 45 -0.06 4.77 -2.34
N TRP A 46 -0.83 5.29 -3.29
CA TRP A 46 -2.27 5.14 -3.34
C TRP A 46 -2.64 4.23 -4.49
N VAL A 47 -3.57 3.33 -4.24
CA VAL A 47 -4.09 2.41 -5.25
C VAL A 47 -5.61 2.50 -5.34
N GLN A 48 -6.14 2.33 -6.54
CA GLN A 48 -7.54 2.16 -6.83
C GLN A 48 -7.78 0.70 -7.20
N PRO A 49 -8.46 -0.11 -6.35
CA PRO A 49 -8.83 -1.48 -6.69
C PRO A 49 -9.64 -1.54 -7.98
N LEU A 50 -9.38 -2.55 -8.83
CA LEU A 50 -10.08 -2.68 -10.12
C LEU A 50 -11.52 -3.18 -9.99
N ASP A 51 -11.90 -3.73 -8.84
CA ASP A 51 -13.27 -4.16 -8.51
C ASP A 51 -14.20 -2.99 -8.14
N GLY A 52 -13.73 -1.74 -8.18
CA GLY A 52 -14.50 -0.54 -7.82
C GLY A 52 -14.48 -0.19 -6.33
N GLY A 53 -13.67 -0.86 -5.51
CA GLY A 53 -13.47 -0.56 -4.10
C GLY A 53 -12.93 0.86 -3.85
N ARG A 54 -12.90 1.30 -2.59
CA ARG A 54 -12.35 2.62 -2.22
C ARG A 54 -10.86 2.70 -2.48
N GLN A 55 -10.38 3.89 -2.89
CA GLN A 55 -8.96 4.19 -2.99
C GLN A 55 -8.28 3.97 -1.62
N ARG A 56 -7.09 3.36 -1.64
CA ARG A 56 -6.36 2.97 -0.42
C ARG A 56 -4.96 3.54 -0.42
N LYS A 57 -4.55 4.10 0.72
CA LYS A 57 -3.17 4.50 0.97
C LYS A 57 -2.44 3.33 1.59
N LEU A 58 -1.44 2.79 0.91
CA LEU A 58 -0.66 1.63 1.32
C LEU A 58 0.76 2.04 1.67
N ARG A 59 1.36 1.37 2.68
CA ARG A 59 2.79 1.35 2.89
C ARG A 59 3.35 0.04 2.34
N ILE A 60 4.39 0.11 1.52
CA ILE A 60 5.08 -1.08 1.00
C ILE A 60 5.76 -1.79 2.16
N ASP A 61 5.44 -3.09 2.33
CA ASP A 61 5.90 -3.91 3.44
C ASP A 61 7.36 -4.35 3.26
N GLY A 62 8.06 -4.46 4.37
CA GLY A 62 9.42 -5.02 4.41
C GLY A 62 10.54 -4.04 4.06
N ILE A 63 10.23 -2.78 3.77
CA ILE A 63 11.23 -1.74 3.45
C ILE A 63 11.03 -0.46 4.26
N ASP A 64 12.08 0.38 4.30
CA ASP A 64 12.03 1.74 4.85
C ASP A 64 12.78 2.67 3.87
N ALA A 65 12.05 3.50 3.15
CA ALA A 65 12.62 4.46 2.20
C ALA A 65 13.01 5.76 2.91
N PRO A 66 13.96 6.54 2.34
CA PRO A 66 14.28 7.86 2.87
C PRO A 66 13.03 8.73 2.92
N GLU A 67 12.90 9.51 3.98
CA GLU A 67 11.84 10.51 4.10
C GLU A 67 11.94 11.54 2.96
N ILE A 68 10.83 12.13 2.57
CA ILE A 68 10.79 13.05 1.42
C ILE A 68 11.76 14.24 1.54
N CYS A 69 12.08 14.67 2.75
CA CYS A 69 13.04 15.75 3.05
C CYS A 69 14.44 15.23 3.43
N GLN A 70 14.66 13.92 3.45
CA GLN A 70 15.95 13.30 3.66
C GLN A 70 16.71 13.17 2.34
N SER A 71 18.04 13.11 2.42
CA SER A 71 18.88 12.78 1.25
C SER A 71 18.39 11.49 0.58
N GLY A 72 18.23 11.50 -0.73
CA GLY A 72 17.69 10.38 -1.50
C GLY A 72 16.16 10.26 -1.50
N GLY A 73 15.42 10.97 -0.63
CA GLY A 73 13.97 10.81 -0.51
C GLY A 73 13.18 11.17 -1.77
N LEU A 74 13.51 12.28 -2.41
CA LEU A 74 12.90 12.67 -3.70
C LEU A 74 13.27 11.68 -4.81
N VAL A 75 14.51 11.19 -4.81
CA VAL A 75 14.98 10.21 -5.81
C VAL A 75 14.23 8.90 -5.66
N ALA A 76 14.08 8.39 -4.44
CA ALA A 76 13.32 7.17 -4.17
C ALA A 76 11.84 7.30 -4.59
N ARG A 77 11.20 8.41 -4.22
CA ARG A 77 9.81 8.71 -4.64
C ARG A 77 9.67 8.74 -6.15
N ASP A 78 10.54 9.46 -6.85
CA ASP A 78 10.43 9.65 -8.29
C ASP A 78 10.75 8.37 -9.04
N ALA A 79 11.70 7.57 -8.57
CA ALA A 79 11.99 6.24 -9.12
C ALA A 79 10.79 5.29 -8.96
N LEU A 80 10.19 5.23 -7.75
CA LEU A 80 8.96 4.46 -7.53
C LEU A 80 7.83 4.95 -8.44
N ARG A 81 7.65 6.27 -8.56
CA ARG A 81 6.63 6.87 -9.42
C ARG A 81 6.81 6.49 -10.89
N LEU A 82 8.01 6.59 -11.41
CA LEU A 82 8.32 6.20 -12.79
C LEU A 82 8.04 4.72 -13.04
N ARG A 83 8.27 3.89 -12.01
CA ARG A 83 8.09 2.44 -12.10
C ARG A 83 6.62 2.02 -12.12
N VAL A 84 5.79 2.58 -11.24
CA VAL A 84 4.46 2.04 -10.95
C VAL A 84 3.29 2.98 -11.25
N MET A 85 3.50 4.28 -11.49
CA MET A 85 2.40 5.24 -11.69
C MET A 85 1.52 4.81 -12.86
N ASP A 86 0.20 4.87 -12.66
CA ASP A 86 -0.83 4.48 -13.61
C ASP A 86 -0.80 2.99 -14.05
N ARG A 87 0.10 2.19 -13.47
CA ARG A 87 0.21 0.76 -13.75
C ARG A 87 -0.75 -0.05 -12.87
N VAL A 88 -1.13 -1.21 -13.37
CA VAL A 88 -1.85 -2.21 -12.58
C VAL A 88 -0.83 -3.07 -11.84
N VAL A 89 -0.99 -3.13 -10.53
CA VAL A 89 -0.17 -3.92 -9.61
C VAL A 89 -1.04 -4.95 -8.89
N LEU A 90 -0.44 -6.04 -8.44
CA LEU A 90 -1.05 -6.98 -7.53
C LEU A 90 -0.70 -6.58 -6.10
N VAL A 91 -1.72 -6.34 -5.28
CA VAL A 91 -1.58 -5.90 -3.88
C VAL A 91 -1.99 -7.03 -2.96
N LYS A 92 -1.16 -7.34 -1.96
CA LYS A 92 -1.50 -8.27 -0.88
C LYS A 92 -1.25 -7.61 0.47
N GLU A 93 -2.33 -7.18 1.12
CA GLU A 93 -2.26 -6.58 2.46
C GLU A 93 -2.04 -7.65 3.52
N ARG A 94 -1.17 -7.37 4.50
CA ARG A 94 -0.78 -8.32 5.55
C ARG A 94 -1.24 -7.91 6.94
N SER A 95 -1.12 -6.63 7.26
CA SER A 95 -1.42 -6.06 8.58
C SER A 95 -1.58 -4.55 8.47
N LEU A 96 -1.94 -3.90 9.56
CA LEU A 96 -1.92 -2.44 9.66
C LEU A 96 -0.67 -1.99 10.42
N ASP A 97 -0.13 -0.85 10.02
CA ASP A 97 0.92 -0.18 10.81
C ASP A 97 0.31 0.56 12.02
N ARG A 98 1.18 1.17 12.84
CA ARG A 98 0.75 1.94 14.02
C ARG A 98 -0.12 3.17 13.72
N TYR A 99 -0.19 3.58 12.46
CA TYR A 99 -1.01 4.70 11.98
C TYR A 99 -2.28 4.23 11.26
N GLY A 100 -2.56 2.92 11.28
CA GLY A 100 -3.72 2.33 10.61
C GLY A 100 -3.58 2.21 9.09
N ARG A 101 -2.37 2.39 8.52
CA ARG A 101 -2.14 2.18 7.09
C ARG A 101 -1.88 0.70 6.82
N PRO A 102 -2.49 0.11 5.77
CA PRO A 102 -2.16 -1.25 5.36
C PRO A 102 -0.68 -1.37 4.95
N LEU A 103 0.00 -2.35 5.55
CA LEU A 103 1.28 -2.86 5.09
C LEU A 103 1.02 -3.89 3.99
N ALA A 104 1.52 -3.64 2.79
CA ALA A 104 1.19 -4.45 1.63
C ALA A 104 2.42 -4.85 0.82
N LYS A 105 2.44 -6.11 0.37
CA LYS A 105 3.29 -6.51 -0.75
C LYS A 105 2.69 -5.99 -2.04
N VAL A 106 3.53 -5.41 -2.89
CA VAL A 106 3.14 -4.83 -4.18
C VAL A 106 3.98 -5.48 -5.27
N GLN A 107 3.31 -6.08 -6.25
CA GLN A 107 3.97 -6.72 -7.40
C GLN A 107 3.57 -6.05 -8.70
N LEU A 108 4.56 -5.73 -9.55
CA LEU A 108 4.36 -5.28 -10.91
C LEU A 108 4.68 -6.42 -11.88
N GLY A 109 3.65 -7.08 -12.38
CA GLY A 109 3.82 -8.34 -13.11
C GLY A 109 4.41 -9.42 -12.19
N ARG A 110 5.64 -9.85 -12.45
CA ARG A 110 6.36 -10.85 -11.63
C ARG A 110 7.36 -10.22 -10.66
N GLU A 111 7.57 -8.91 -10.74
CA GLU A 111 8.56 -8.18 -9.95
C GLU A 111 7.99 -7.77 -8.60
N ASP A 112 8.73 -8.04 -7.53
CA ASP A 112 8.48 -7.50 -6.21
C ASP A 112 9.02 -6.06 -6.14
N VAL A 113 8.13 -5.08 -6.04
CA VAL A 113 8.47 -3.66 -6.04
C VAL A 113 9.37 -3.29 -4.85
N ALA A 114 9.17 -3.92 -3.69
CA ALA A 114 10.00 -3.68 -2.51
C ALA A 114 11.44 -4.17 -2.75
N GLY A 115 11.60 -5.40 -3.24
CA GLY A 115 12.91 -5.96 -3.58
C GLY A 115 13.65 -5.11 -4.60
N TRP A 116 12.93 -4.66 -5.65
CA TRP A 116 13.49 -3.76 -6.67
C TRP A 116 14.00 -2.44 -6.08
N LEU A 117 13.25 -1.81 -5.17
CA LEU A 117 13.67 -0.57 -4.52
C LEU A 117 14.95 -0.76 -3.70
N VAL A 118 15.06 -1.86 -2.95
CA VAL A 118 16.25 -2.13 -2.13
C VAL A 118 17.46 -2.45 -3.00
N GLU A 119 17.27 -3.28 -4.04
CA GLU A 119 18.34 -3.64 -5.00
C GLU A 119 18.96 -2.42 -5.68
N HIS A 120 18.17 -1.36 -5.92
CA HIS A 120 18.63 -0.11 -6.52
C HIS A 120 19.10 0.94 -5.49
N GLY A 121 19.20 0.58 -4.21
CA GLY A 121 19.61 1.50 -3.16
C GLY A 121 18.62 2.65 -2.91
N LEU A 122 17.33 2.43 -3.19
CA LEU A 122 16.27 3.42 -3.02
C LEU A 122 15.52 3.28 -1.68
N ALA A 123 15.77 2.17 -0.97
CA ALA A 123 15.23 1.89 0.35
C ALA A 123 16.14 0.92 1.10
N TRP A 124 15.99 0.89 2.41
CA TRP A 124 16.59 -0.13 3.27
C TRP A 124 15.64 -1.33 3.41
N SER A 125 16.21 -2.54 3.62
CA SER A 125 15.47 -3.67 4.17
C SER A 125 15.01 -3.29 5.59
N TYR A 126 13.70 -3.42 5.88
CA TYR A 126 13.17 -3.03 7.19
C TYR A 126 13.64 -4.01 8.27
N ARG A 127 14.36 -3.50 9.24
CA ARG A 127 14.92 -4.27 10.35
C ARG A 127 14.06 -4.20 11.59
N TRP A 128 13.92 -5.33 12.24
CA TRP A 128 13.26 -5.41 13.54
C TRP A 128 14.16 -6.16 14.54
N ARG A 129 14.69 -5.46 15.56
CA ARG A 129 15.68 -6.02 16.49
C ARG A 129 16.90 -6.55 15.73
N ASP A 130 17.20 -7.86 15.88
CA ASP A 130 18.32 -8.53 15.24
C ASP A 130 17.99 -9.12 13.85
N ASP A 131 16.72 -9.00 13.40
CA ASP A 131 16.29 -9.44 12.08
C ASP A 131 16.73 -8.42 11.02
N PRO A 132 17.59 -8.79 10.05
CA PRO A 132 18.07 -7.90 9.01
C PRO A 132 17.00 -7.52 7.98
N GLY A 133 15.83 -8.14 8.07
CA GLY A 133 14.69 -7.90 7.20
C GLY A 133 14.67 -8.76 5.92
N PRO A 134 13.54 -8.74 5.20
CA PRO A 134 13.29 -9.69 4.11
C PRO A 134 14.12 -9.43 2.85
N TYR A 135 14.81 -8.29 2.74
CA TYR A 135 15.60 -7.88 1.58
C TYR A 135 17.07 -7.62 1.93
N ALA A 136 17.59 -8.31 2.98
CA ALA A 136 18.96 -8.13 3.47
C ALA A 136 20.02 -8.41 2.39
N ASP A 137 19.81 -9.42 1.56
CA ASP A 137 20.75 -9.78 0.49
C ASP A 137 20.78 -8.70 -0.61
N GLN A 138 19.62 -8.18 -1.00
CA GLN A 138 19.52 -7.08 -1.97
C GLN A 138 20.17 -5.81 -1.41
N GLU A 139 19.96 -5.48 -0.14
CA GLU A 139 20.62 -4.35 0.51
C GLU A 139 22.15 -4.53 0.54
N SER A 140 22.62 -5.74 0.88
CA SER A 140 24.06 -6.04 0.88
C SER A 140 24.70 -5.86 -0.50
N ALA A 141 24.02 -6.32 -1.55
CA ALA A 141 24.46 -6.13 -2.93
C ALA A 141 24.48 -4.64 -3.31
N ALA A 142 23.41 -3.90 -3.02
CA ALA A 142 23.31 -2.46 -3.30
C ALA A 142 24.40 -1.65 -2.57
N ARG A 143 24.72 -2.00 -1.32
CA ARG A 143 25.83 -1.40 -0.56
C ARG A 143 27.21 -1.69 -1.18
N THR A 144 27.43 -2.93 -1.58
CA THR A 144 28.69 -3.33 -2.23
C THR A 144 28.95 -2.55 -3.53
N LEU A 145 27.87 -2.26 -4.26
CA LEU A 145 27.93 -1.52 -5.52
C LEU A 145 27.80 0.01 -5.33
N GLY A 146 27.60 0.51 -4.11
CA GLY A 146 27.43 1.93 -3.83
C GLY A 146 26.22 2.56 -4.54
N LEU A 147 25.07 1.85 -4.62
CA LEU A 147 23.90 2.31 -5.34
C LEU A 147 23.01 3.24 -4.49
N GLY A 148 22.44 4.24 -5.14
CA GLY A 148 21.46 5.13 -4.54
C GLY A 148 21.94 5.77 -3.24
N VAL A 149 21.23 5.60 -2.14
CA VAL A 149 21.60 6.11 -0.80
C VAL A 149 22.89 5.51 -0.26
N PHE A 150 23.26 4.31 -0.72
CA PHE A 150 24.49 3.62 -0.30
C PHE A 150 25.74 4.12 -1.01
N ALA A 151 25.63 5.10 -1.91
CA ALA A 151 26.77 5.85 -2.43
C ALA A 151 27.37 6.80 -1.37
N GLU A 152 26.61 7.18 -0.36
CA GLU A 152 27.09 7.94 0.78
C GLU A 152 27.90 7.02 1.74
N PRO A 153 29.03 7.48 2.30
CA PRO A 153 29.85 6.65 3.20
C PRO A 153 29.11 6.18 4.45
N GLN A 154 28.19 6.98 4.96
CA GLN A 154 27.38 6.71 6.15
C GLN A 154 25.93 7.15 5.91
N PRO A 155 25.16 6.42 5.10
CA PRO A 155 23.80 6.79 4.80
C PRO A 155 22.94 6.64 6.05
N GLU A 156 22.23 7.72 6.40
CA GLU A 156 21.36 7.73 7.57
C GLU A 156 20.10 6.91 7.33
N VAL A 157 19.85 5.98 8.26
CA VAL A 157 18.64 5.14 8.23
C VAL A 157 17.40 6.02 8.48
N PRO A 158 16.30 5.86 7.73
CA PRO A 158 15.11 6.71 7.84
C PRO A 158 14.52 6.76 9.25
N GLY A 159 14.56 5.64 9.98
CA GLY A 159 14.12 5.59 11.37
C GLY A 159 14.88 6.54 12.30
N ASP A 160 16.19 6.69 12.10
CA ASP A 160 17.02 7.60 12.90
C ASP A 160 16.85 9.05 12.44
N PHE A 161 16.68 9.28 11.14
CA PHE A 161 16.31 10.58 10.61
C PHE A 161 15.01 11.09 11.25
N ARG A 162 13.94 10.26 11.29
CA ARG A 162 12.66 10.63 11.94
C ARG A 162 12.79 10.95 13.42
N LYS A 163 13.65 10.26 14.15
CA LYS A 163 13.90 10.54 15.58
C LYS A 163 14.54 11.91 15.79
N ARG A 164 15.46 12.31 14.89
CA ARG A 164 16.20 13.58 15.00
C ARG A 164 15.45 14.79 14.44
N HIS A 165 14.72 14.61 13.34
CA HIS A 165 14.12 15.71 12.58
C HIS A 165 12.59 15.77 12.65
N GLY A 166 11.96 14.71 13.16
CA GLY A 166 10.50 14.56 13.08
C GLY A 166 10.02 14.24 11.66
N PRO A 167 8.69 14.27 11.45
CA PRO A 167 8.12 14.06 10.11
C PRO A 167 8.42 15.24 9.19
N CYS A 168 8.66 14.95 7.92
CA CYS A 168 8.80 16.01 6.91
C CYS A 168 7.50 16.82 6.80
N VAL A 169 7.59 18.12 6.93
CA VAL A 169 6.45 19.02 6.70
C VAL A 169 6.24 19.10 5.18
N SER A 170 5.12 18.57 4.70
CA SER A 170 4.70 18.80 3.30
C SER A 170 4.35 20.28 3.13
N ARG A 171 5.14 20.99 2.36
CA ARG A 171 4.79 22.35 1.90
C ARG A 171 3.78 22.27 0.75
#